data_b0619d4b1e8fea5588dded25ab676438
#
_entry.id   b0619d4b1e8fea5588dded25ab676438
#
_cell.length_a   1.000
_cell.length_b   1.000
_cell.length_c   1.000
_cell.angle_alpha   90.00
_cell.angle_beta   90.00
_cell.angle_gamma   90.00
#
_symmetry.space_group_name_H-M   'P 1'
#
loop_
_entity.id
_entity.type
_entity.pdbx_description
1 polymer ?
#
loop_
_entity_poly.entity_id
_entity_poly.type
_entity_poly.pdbx_seq_one_letter_code
_entity_poly.pdbx_strand_id
1 'polypeptide(L)'
;YISPVNLRASGYIRKIYFTEHQEVRKGDTLLVLDDREYKIRVMEAEAALKDAQAGATVIGATLQTTQTTASVYDASISEIEIRLAKLEKDRQRYENLVKRNAATPIQLEQIETEYEATHKKLEAVRRQRKAALSGVNEVSHRRESTEAAIQRATAALEMAKLNLSY
;
A
#
# COMPACT_ATOMS: atom_id res chain seq x y z
N TYR A 1 -12.30 44.73 38.48
CA TYR A 1 -11.53 43.59 37.95
C TYR A 1 -11.34 43.82 36.46
N ILE A 2 -10.07 43.92 36.01
CA ILE A 2 -9.72 43.97 34.57
C ILE A 2 -9.40 42.53 34.14
N SER A 3 -10.18 42.00 33.21
CA SER A 3 -9.94 40.68 32.63
C SER A 3 -9.40 40.87 31.21
N PRO A 4 -8.15 40.45 30.88
CA PRO A 4 -7.66 40.53 29.53
C PRO A 4 -8.38 39.49 28.66
N VAL A 5 -8.86 39.88 27.48
CA VAL A 5 -9.42 38.97 26.47
C VAL A 5 -8.30 38.57 25.51
N ASN A 6 -7.88 37.32 25.58
CA ASN A 6 -6.89 36.76 24.67
C ASN A 6 -7.61 36.07 23.51
N LEU A 7 -7.36 36.54 22.29
CA LEU A 7 -7.84 35.88 21.06
C LEU A 7 -6.89 34.73 20.71
N ARG A 8 -7.45 33.60 20.34
CA ARG A 8 -6.69 32.43 19.84
C ARG A 8 -6.41 32.50 18.34
N ALA A 9 -7.21 33.26 17.59
CA ALA A 9 -7.05 33.48 16.17
C ALA A 9 -6.51 34.88 15.89
N SER A 10 -5.65 35.00 14.87
CA SER A 10 -5.08 36.25 14.37
C SER A 10 -5.72 36.61 13.04
N GLY A 11 -6.11 37.82 12.79
CA GLY A 11 -6.68 38.19 11.50
C GLY A 11 -7.15 39.65 11.44
N TYR A 12 -7.66 40.04 10.29
CA TYR A 12 -8.28 41.34 10.12
C TYR A 12 -9.67 41.38 10.75
N ILE A 13 -9.95 42.44 11.54
CA ILE A 13 -11.26 42.62 12.14
C ILE A 13 -12.23 43.01 11.05
N ARG A 14 -13.27 42.23 10.84
CA ARG A 14 -14.35 42.50 9.88
C ARG A 14 -15.44 43.37 10.48
N LYS A 15 -15.77 43.15 11.78
CA LYS A 15 -16.80 43.88 12.46
C LYS A 15 -16.61 43.85 13.98
N ILE A 16 -16.86 44.97 14.63
CA ILE A 16 -16.90 45.14 16.09
C ILE A 16 -18.34 45.34 16.51
N TYR A 17 -18.79 44.64 17.53
CA TYR A 17 -20.18 44.64 18.02
C TYR A 17 -20.34 45.24 19.42
N PHE A 18 -19.31 45.81 19.99
CA PHE A 18 -19.39 46.46 21.30
C PHE A 18 -18.93 47.92 21.20
N THR A 19 -19.41 48.73 22.16
CA THR A 19 -18.97 50.11 22.39
C THR A 19 -18.28 50.21 23.75
N GLU A 20 -17.52 51.31 23.96
CA GLU A 20 -16.90 51.56 25.26
C GLU A 20 -17.95 51.59 26.38
N HIS A 21 -17.63 50.98 27.53
CA HIS A 21 -18.49 50.87 28.71
C HIS A 21 -19.78 50.03 28.53
N GLN A 22 -19.90 49.26 27.45
CA GLN A 22 -21.04 48.36 27.26
C GLN A 22 -20.93 47.13 28.18
N GLU A 23 -22.00 46.78 28.86
CA GLU A 23 -22.13 45.50 29.57
C GLU A 23 -22.20 44.38 28.59
N VAL A 24 -21.34 43.37 28.78
CA VAL A 24 -21.28 42.13 27.94
C VAL A 24 -21.53 40.91 28.80
N ARG A 25 -22.21 39.92 28.23
CA ARG A 25 -22.54 38.67 28.87
C ARG A 25 -21.76 37.54 28.22
N LYS A 26 -21.60 36.46 28.95
CA LYS A 26 -20.97 35.23 28.40
C LYS A 26 -21.79 34.72 27.21
N GLY A 27 -21.16 34.64 26.04
CA GLY A 27 -21.77 34.22 24.78
C GLY A 27 -22.02 35.36 23.79
N ASP A 28 -21.86 36.63 24.20
CA ASP A 28 -21.99 37.75 23.29
C ASP A 28 -20.82 37.80 22.31
N THR A 29 -21.15 38.01 21.03
CA THR A 29 -20.14 38.21 19.99
C THR A 29 -19.57 39.62 20.09
N LEU A 30 -18.28 39.71 20.44
CA LEU A 30 -17.61 41.01 20.60
C LEU A 30 -17.04 41.54 19.29
N LEU A 31 -16.41 40.66 18.51
CA LEU A 31 -15.85 41.02 17.22
C LEU A 31 -15.88 39.80 16.29
N VAL A 32 -15.84 40.08 15.00
CA VAL A 32 -15.74 39.03 13.94
C VAL A 32 -14.51 39.31 13.11
N LEU A 33 -13.69 38.28 12.94
CA LEU A 33 -12.52 38.30 12.08
C LEU A 33 -12.91 37.95 10.63
N ASP A 34 -12.07 38.31 9.67
CA ASP A 34 -12.22 37.89 8.29
C ASP A 34 -11.76 36.41 8.18
N ASP A 35 -12.69 35.54 7.85
CA ASP A 35 -12.50 34.08 7.79
C ASP A 35 -12.04 33.57 6.44
N ARG A 36 -11.86 34.43 5.43
CA ARG A 36 -11.50 34.01 4.06
C ARG A 36 -10.20 33.28 3.98
N GLU A 37 -9.18 33.75 4.69
CA GLU A 37 -7.87 33.10 4.70
C GLU A 37 -7.94 31.72 5.37
N TYR A 38 -8.68 31.57 6.45
CA TYR A 38 -8.90 30.29 7.13
C TYR A 38 -9.66 29.29 6.25
N LYS A 39 -10.67 29.74 5.51
CA LYS A 39 -11.40 28.91 4.53
C LYS A 39 -10.50 28.42 3.41
N ILE A 40 -9.60 29.27 2.90
CA ILE A 40 -8.62 28.87 1.88
C ILE A 40 -7.69 27.80 2.45
N ARG A 41 -7.18 27.96 3.65
CA ARG A 41 -6.34 26.95 4.31
C ARG A 41 -7.06 25.61 4.51
N VAL A 42 -8.34 25.61 4.82
CA VAL A 42 -9.15 24.38 4.88
C VAL A 42 -9.24 23.74 3.50
N MET A 43 -9.51 24.48 2.44
CA MET A 43 -9.56 23.95 1.08
C MET A 43 -8.22 23.38 0.61
N GLU A 44 -7.11 24.05 0.94
CA GLU A 44 -5.75 23.54 0.65
C GLU A 44 -5.48 22.22 1.38
N ALA A 45 -5.83 22.14 2.67
CA ALA A 45 -5.65 20.92 3.45
C ALA A 45 -6.58 19.78 2.97
N GLU A 46 -7.80 20.09 2.51
CA GLU A 46 -8.70 19.10 1.89
C GLU A 46 -8.16 18.59 0.57
N ALA A 47 -7.59 19.46 -0.26
CA ALA A 47 -6.93 19.05 -1.50
C ALA A 47 -5.72 18.15 -1.23
N ALA A 48 -4.88 18.52 -0.26
CA ALA A 48 -3.72 17.71 0.14
C ALA A 48 -4.13 16.32 0.67
N LEU A 49 -5.24 16.22 1.42
CA LEU A 49 -5.77 14.94 1.86
C LEU A 49 -6.26 14.09 0.69
N LYS A 50 -6.96 14.68 -0.27
CA LYS A 50 -7.41 13.98 -1.48
C LYS A 50 -6.24 13.46 -2.30
N ASP A 51 -5.18 14.25 -2.45
CA ASP A 51 -3.97 13.84 -3.16
C ASP A 51 -3.29 12.65 -2.47
N ALA A 52 -3.17 12.68 -1.15
CA ALA A 52 -2.62 11.57 -0.38
C ALA A 52 -3.48 10.29 -0.52
N GLN A 53 -4.82 10.42 -0.52
CA GLN A 53 -5.75 9.31 -0.73
C GLN A 53 -5.66 8.74 -2.15
N ALA A 54 -5.54 9.60 -3.16
CA ALA A 54 -5.35 9.16 -4.54
C ALA A 54 -4.04 8.38 -4.69
N GLY A 55 -2.95 8.87 -4.09
CA GLY A 55 -1.68 8.16 -4.02
C GLY A 55 -1.81 6.76 -3.39
N ALA A 56 -2.55 6.63 -2.29
CA ALA A 56 -2.80 5.35 -1.64
C ALA A 56 -3.57 4.38 -2.55
N THR A 57 -4.54 4.87 -3.32
CA THR A 57 -5.30 4.06 -4.27
C THR A 57 -4.39 3.49 -5.36
N VAL A 58 -3.49 4.30 -5.92
CA VAL A 58 -2.51 3.85 -6.93
C VAL A 58 -1.58 2.78 -6.35
N ILE A 59 -1.03 3.00 -5.16
CA ILE A 59 -0.17 2.03 -4.49
C ILE A 59 -0.94 0.73 -4.20
N GLY A 60 -2.21 0.82 -3.77
CA GLY A 60 -3.08 -0.34 -3.55
C GLY A 60 -3.27 -1.18 -4.82
N ALA A 61 -3.54 -0.53 -5.96
CA ALA A 61 -3.66 -1.21 -7.26
C ALA A 61 -2.34 -1.87 -7.69
N THR A 62 -1.22 -1.18 -7.48
CA THR A 62 0.12 -1.71 -7.76
C THR A 62 0.41 -2.94 -6.90
N LEU A 63 0.08 -2.91 -5.61
CA LEU A 63 0.25 -4.05 -4.70
C LEU A 63 -0.54 -5.26 -5.20
N GLN A 64 -1.80 -5.07 -5.57
CA GLN A 64 -2.64 -6.15 -6.09
C GLN A 64 -2.07 -6.75 -7.38
N THR A 65 -1.60 -5.92 -8.31
CA THR A 65 -0.97 -6.39 -9.55
C THR A 65 0.30 -7.21 -9.26
N THR A 66 1.14 -6.74 -8.34
CA THR A 66 2.37 -7.44 -7.96
C THR A 66 2.07 -8.76 -7.25
N GLN A 67 1.06 -8.81 -6.39
CA GLN A 67 0.58 -10.05 -5.75
C GLN A 67 0.04 -11.04 -6.78
N THR A 68 -0.74 -10.57 -7.76
CA THR A 68 -1.24 -11.42 -8.84
C THR A 68 -0.09 -12.01 -9.64
N THR A 69 0.93 -11.21 -9.94
CA THR A 69 2.14 -11.70 -10.63
C THR A 69 2.84 -12.80 -9.81
N ALA A 70 2.96 -12.63 -8.50
CA ALA A 70 3.55 -13.65 -7.63
C ALA A 70 2.72 -14.95 -7.64
N SER A 71 1.39 -14.87 -7.64
CA SER A 71 0.50 -16.03 -7.67
C SER A 71 0.56 -16.83 -8.99
N VAL A 72 0.89 -16.17 -10.11
CA VAL A 72 1.13 -16.86 -11.40
C VAL A 72 2.34 -17.79 -11.28
N TYR A 73 3.40 -17.39 -10.58
CA TYR A 73 4.53 -18.26 -10.32
C TYR A 73 4.17 -19.44 -9.40
N ASP A 74 3.27 -19.26 -8.42
CA ASP A 74 2.79 -20.36 -7.58
C ASP A 74 2.04 -21.41 -8.41
N ALA A 75 1.19 -21.00 -9.34
CA ALA A 75 0.52 -21.90 -10.26
C ALA A 75 1.52 -22.66 -11.16
N SER A 76 2.53 -21.93 -11.70
CA SER A 76 3.58 -22.54 -12.53
C SER A 76 4.45 -23.53 -11.75
N ILE A 77 4.75 -23.25 -10.49
CA ILE A 77 5.47 -24.16 -9.59
C ILE A 77 4.68 -25.44 -9.39
N SER A 78 3.39 -25.32 -9.08
CA SER A 78 2.51 -26.48 -8.88
C SER A 78 2.43 -27.37 -10.12
N GLU A 79 2.30 -26.79 -11.32
CA GLU A 79 2.32 -27.54 -12.58
C GLU A 79 3.62 -28.31 -12.77
N ILE A 80 4.77 -27.65 -12.55
CA ILE A 80 6.08 -28.27 -12.72
C ILE A 80 6.30 -29.37 -11.68
N GLU A 81 5.85 -29.21 -10.44
CA GLU A 81 5.94 -30.20 -9.37
C GLU A 81 5.15 -31.47 -9.71
N ILE A 82 3.93 -31.31 -10.28
CA ILE A 82 3.14 -32.44 -10.77
C ILE A 82 3.88 -33.19 -11.87
N ARG A 83 4.50 -32.45 -12.83
CA ARG A 83 5.31 -33.05 -13.90
C ARG A 83 6.51 -33.76 -13.36
N LEU A 84 7.24 -33.20 -12.40
CA LEU A 84 8.36 -33.82 -11.73
C LEU A 84 7.96 -35.14 -11.02
N ALA A 85 6.84 -35.11 -10.29
CA ALA A 85 6.34 -36.33 -9.63
C ALA A 85 5.99 -37.44 -10.62
N LYS A 86 5.51 -37.09 -11.82
CA LYS A 86 5.32 -38.06 -12.91
C LYS A 86 6.67 -38.62 -13.42
N LEU A 87 7.59 -37.73 -13.76
CA LEU A 87 8.91 -38.13 -14.28
C LEU A 87 9.69 -38.97 -13.29
N GLU A 88 9.61 -38.71 -12.00
CA GLU A 88 10.22 -39.53 -10.95
C GLU A 88 9.65 -40.94 -10.93
N LYS A 89 8.32 -41.10 -11.07
CA LYS A 89 7.69 -42.43 -11.18
C LYS A 89 8.11 -43.16 -12.47
N ASP A 90 8.19 -42.41 -13.57
CA ASP A 90 8.63 -42.97 -14.84
C ASP A 90 10.11 -43.40 -14.77
N ARG A 91 11.01 -42.58 -14.17
CA ARG A 91 12.41 -42.92 -13.92
C ARG A 91 12.53 -44.23 -13.15
N GLN A 92 11.86 -44.37 -12.02
CA GLN A 92 11.85 -45.56 -11.19
C GLN A 92 11.34 -46.81 -11.97
N ARG A 93 10.33 -46.61 -12.81
CA ARG A 93 9.77 -47.66 -13.65
C ARG A 93 10.81 -48.13 -14.70
N TYR A 94 11.39 -47.19 -15.44
CA TYR A 94 12.40 -47.53 -16.47
C TYR A 94 13.68 -48.09 -15.87
N GLU A 95 14.13 -47.64 -14.72
CA GLU A 95 15.24 -48.25 -13.99
C GLU A 95 14.97 -49.72 -13.69
N ASN A 96 13.77 -50.09 -13.24
CA ASN A 96 13.39 -51.47 -13.02
C ASN A 96 13.25 -52.29 -14.31
N LEU A 97 12.79 -51.67 -15.41
CA LEU A 97 12.69 -52.33 -16.72
C LEU A 97 14.06 -52.60 -17.31
N VAL A 98 15.01 -51.68 -17.20
CA VAL A 98 16.40 -51.87 -17.65
C VAL A 98 17.09 -53.01 -16.89
N LYS A 99 16.89 -53.06 -15.56
CA LYS A 99 17.41 -54.19 -14.73
C LYS A 99 16.89 -55.56 -15.15
N ARG A 100 15.71 -55.60 -15.79
CA ARG A 100 15.07 -56.83 -16.30
C ARG A 100 15.28 -57.03 -17.81
N ASN A 101 16.14 -56.24 -18.45
CA ASN A 101 16.36 -56.24 -19.91
C ASN A 101 15.07 -55.97 -20.73
N ALA A 102 14.08 -55.31 -20.15
CA ALA A 102 12.80 -54.98 -20.77
C ALA A 102 12.73 -53.53 -21.31
N ALA A 103 13.76 -52.73 -21.09
CA ALA A 103 13.95 -51.41 -21.67
C ALA A 103 15.44 -51.16 -21.98
N THR A 104 15.70 -50.19 -22.86
CA THR A 104 17.10 -49.84 -23.22
C THR A 104 17.67 -48.79 -22.25
N PRO A 105 19.00 -48.78 -21.99
CA PRO A 105 19.64 -47.73 -21.21
C PRO A 105 19.38 -46.31 -21.76
N ILE A 106 19.30 -46.18 -23.08
CA ILE A 106 19.03 -44.88 -23.75
C ILE A 106 17.64 -44.32 -23.34
N GLN A 107 16.64 -45.20 -23.20
CA GLN A 107 15.31 -44.77 -22.74
C GLN A 107 15.34 -44.26 -21.29
N LEU A 108 16.12 -44.88 -20.41
CA LEU A 108 16.30 -44.39 -19.04
C LEU A 108 17.01 -43.04 -19.04
N GLU A 109 18.10 -42.89 -19.79
CA GLU A 109 18.89 -41.65 -19.92
C GLU A 109 18.00 -40.47 -20.41
N GLN A 110 17.11 -40.72 -21.37
CA GLN A 110 16.16 -39.71 -21.85
C GLN A 110 15.24 -39.21 -20.73
N ILE A 111 14.71 -40.11 -19.90
CA ILE A 111 13.84 -39.75 -18.79
C ILE A 111 14.61 -39.00 -17.68
N GLU A 112 15.82 -39.45 -17.39
CA GLU A 112 16.71 -38.76 -16.43
C GLU A 112 17.03 -37.34 -16.89
N THR A 113 17.36 -37.17 -18.16
CA THR A 113 17.63 -35.86 -18.76
C THR A 113 16.40 -34.95 -18.67
N GLU A 114 15.21 -35.49 -18.98
CA GLU A 114 13.96 -34.71 -18.87
C GLU A 114 13.63 -34.35 -17.40
N TYR A 115 13.88 -35.27 -16.47
CA TYR A 115 13.70 -35.01 -15.04
C TYR A 115 14.65 -33.91 -14.58
N GLU A 116 15.93 -33.97 -14.89
CA GLU A 116 16.90 -32.94 -14.52
C GLU A 116 16.58 -31.58 -15.14
N ALA A 117 16.22 -31.55 -16.43
CA ALA A 117 15.82 -30.31 -17.10
C ALA A 117 14.57 -29.67 -16.42
N THR A 118 13.59 -30.52 -16.08
CA THR A 118 12.38 -30.08 -15.41
C THR A 118 12.68 -29.59 -13.97
N HIS A 119 13.61 -30.25 -13.27
CA HIS A 119 14.07 -29.85 -11.95
C HIS A 119 14.76 -28.46 -11.99
N LYS A 120 15.64 -28.24 -12.97
CA LYS A 120 16.26 -26.91 -13.19
C LYS A 120 15.26 -25.84 -13.53
N LYS A 121 14.22 -26.18 -14.30
CA LYS A 121 13.10 -25.25 -14.56
C LYS A 121 12.37 -24.88 -13.28
N LEU A 122 12.09 -25.84 -12.38
CA LEU A 122 11.48 -25.56 -11.08
C LEU A 122 12.30 -24.57 -10.25
N GLU A 123 13.62 -24.80 -10.16
CA GLU A 123 14.53 -23.89 -9.45
C GLU A 123 14.49 -22.47 -10.03
N ALA A 124 14.46 -22.35 -11.36
CA ALA A 124 14.38 -21.05 -12.03
C ALA A 124 13.09 -20.32 -11.69
N VAL A 125 11.93 -20.99 -11.76
CA VAL A 125 10.62 -20.39 -11.44
C VAL A 125 10.53 -20.05 -9.94
N ARG A 126 11.09 -20.86 -9.05
CA ARG A 126 11.18 -20.54 -7.62
C ARG A 126 12.00 -19.27 -7.36
N ARG A 127 13.09 -19.05 -8.10
CA ARG A 127 13.86 -17.78 -8.03
C ARG A 127 13.06 -16.60 -8.53
N GLN A 128 12.32 -16.76 -9.62
CA GLN A 128 11.42 -15.71 -10.14
C GLN A 128 10.32 -15.36 -9.15
N ARG A 129 9.67 -16.37 -8.52
CA ARG A 129 8.71 -16.17 -7.44
C ARG A 129 9.31 -15.39 -6.28
N LYS A 130 10.52 -15.75 -5.82
CA LYS A 130 11.20 -15.04 -4.74
C LYS A 130 11.44 -13.57 -5.08
N ALA A 131 11.84 -13.27 -6.32
CA ALA A 131 12.01 -11.90 -6.79
C ALA A 131 10.66 -11.12 -6.82
N ALA A 132 9.59 -11.78 -7.30
CA ALA A 132 8.25 -11.19 -7.28
C ALA A 132 7.76 -10.88 -5.86
N LEU A 133 7.98 -11.79 -4.89
CA LEU A 133 7.64 -11.56 -3.48
C LEU A 133 8.46 -10.42 -2.85
N SER A 134 9.72 -10.25 -3.26
CA SER A 134 10.50 -9.08 -2.83
C SER A 134 9.87 -7.77 -3.34
N GLY A 135 9.36 -7.76 -4.57
CA GLY A 135 8.59 -6.64 -5.11
C GLY A 135 7.29 -6.36 -4.34
N VAL A 136 6.58 -7.42 -3.89
CA VAL A 136 5.40 -7.27 -3.03
C VAL A 136 5.77 -6.57 -1.72
N ASN A 137 6.86 -6.98 -1.08
CA ASN A 137 7.32 -6.37 0.17
C ASN A 137 7.69 -4.89 -0.02
N GLU A 138 8.39 -4.55 -1.11
CA GLU A 138 8.73 -3.16 -1.44
C GLU A 138 7.47 -2.28 -1.58
N VAL A 139 6.48 -2.75 -2.35
CA VAL A 139 5.21 -2.02 -2.53
C VAL A 139 4.43 -1.93 -1.22
N SER A 140 4.49 -2.97 -0.36
CA SER A 140 3.87 -2.95 0.97
C SER A 140 4.46 -1.85 1.86
N HIS A 141 5.78 -1.70 1.90
CA HIS A 141 6.42 -0.61 2.64
C HIS A 141 6.09 0.78 2.08
N ARG A 142 5.95 0.90 0.75
CA ARG A 142 5.47 2.15 0.14
C ARG A 142 4.04 2.46 0.57
N ARG A 143 3.18 1.45 0.71
CA ARG A 143 1.83 1.60 1.22
C ARG A 143 1.83 2.16 2.65
N GLU A 144 2.63 1.60 3.55
CA GLU A 144 2.77 2.11 4.92
C GLU A 144 3.18 3.60 4.95
N SER A 145 4.15 3.97 4.11
CA SER A 145 4.57 5.38 3.95
C SER A 145 3.42 6.28 3.48
N THR A 146 2.59 5.78 2.56
CA THR A 146 1.43 6.52 2.03
C THR A 146 0.33 6.65 3.08
N GLU A 147 0.09 5.63 3.90
CA GLU A 147 -0.83 5.67 5.03
C GLU A 147 -0.39 6.74 6.07
N ALA A 148 0.91 6.83 6.35
CA ALA A 148 1.46 7.90 7.19
C ALA A 148 1.29 9.30 6.57
N ALA A 149 1.33 9.42 5.23
CA ALA A 149 1.04 10.69 4.54
C ALA A 149 -0.43 11.10 4.69
N ILE A 150 -1.37 10.15 4.58
CA ILE A 150 -2.80 10.38 4.83
C ILE A 150 -3.03 10.88 6.26
N GLN A 151 -2.41 10.25 7.26
CA GLN A 151 -2.55 10.66 8.66
C GLN A 151 -2.05 12.10 8.87
N ARG A 152 -0.92 12.46 8.27
CA ARG A 152 -0.39 13.83 8.33
C ARG A 152 -1.33 14.85 7.68
N ALA A 153 -1.86 14.52 6.50
CA ALA A 153 -2.80 15.40 5.79
C ALA A 153 -4.13 15.53 6.56
N THR A 154 -4.61 14.46 7.18
CA THR A 154 -5.79 14.49 8.05
C THR A 154 -5.57 15.40 9.26
N ALA A 155 -4.43 15.28 9.94
CA ALA A 155 -4.10 16.13 11.08
C ALA A 155 -3.98 17.62 10.67
N ALA A 156 -3.41 17.90 9.49
CA ALA A 156 -3.34 19.26 8.95
C ALA A 156 -4.75 19.84 8.66
N LEU A 157 -5.65 19.03 8.11
CA LEU A 157 -7.03 19.42 7.86
C LEU A 157 -7.77 19.71 9.17
N GLU A 158 -7.63 18.84 10.16
CA GLU A 158 -8.27 19.08 11.47
C GLU A 158 -7.73 20.36 12.15
N MET A 159 -6.42 20.62 12.04
CA MET A 159 -5.85 21.87 12.54
C MET A 159 -6.39 23.09 11.78
N ALA A 160 -6.53 23.04 10.47
CA ALA A 160 -7.09 24.12 9.67
C ALA A 160 -8.56 24.39 10.04
N LYS A 161 -9.37 23.33 10.22
CA LYS A 161 -10.77 23.44 10.69
C LYS A 161 -10.87 24.02 12.11
N LEU A 162 -10.00 23.58 13.00
CA LEU A 162 -9.94 24.09 14.37
C LEU A 162 -9.65 25.61 14.36
N ASN A 163 -8.69 26.06 13.56
CA ASN A 163 -8.37 27.47 13.42
C ASN A 163 -9.53 28.30 12.82
N LEU A 164 -10.33 27.69 11.95
CA LEU A 164 -11.52 28.34 11.40
C LEU A 164 -12.67 28.41 12.42
N SER A 165 -12.68 27.54 13.43
CA SER A 165 -13.75 27.48 14.45
C SER A 165 -13.58 28.49 15.60
N TYR A 166 -12.43 29.15 15.69
CA TYR A 166 -12.17 30.21 16.67
C TYR A 166 -12.57 31.60 16.16
#